data_969fa1052e90c1cf32ff8eb794970c8e
#
_entry.id   969fa1052e90c1cf32ff8eb794970c8e
#
_cell.length_a   1.000
_cell.length_b   1.000
_cell.length_c   1.000
_cell.angle_alpha   90.00
_cell.angle_beta   90.00
_cell.angle_gamma   90.00
#
_symmetry.space_group_name_H-M   'P 1'
#
loop_
_entity.id
_entity.type
_entity.pdbx_description
1 polymer ?
#
loop_
_entity_poly.entity_id
_entity_poly.type
_entity_poly.pdbx_seq_one_letter_code
_entity_poly.pdbx_strand_id
1 'polypeptide(L)'
;MKCMDRNKVEFFYALYERKTPITDDYGNFTGEYDIHYGKPTEFYANISAAKGETQTRQFGENESYDKVIVMDKDAPPIDEYSVLWVDNKPQTDENGNLAVNEKGEIITPHDYIVKKVAKSLNVVSMAISKVSVS
;
A
#
# COMPACT_ATOMS: atom_id res chain seq x y z
N MET A 1 -8.65 -18.93 9.67
CA MET A 1 -9.35 -19.11 8.39
C MET A 1 -8.41 -18.80 7.24
N LYS A 2 -8.37 -19.67 6.29
CA LYS A 2 -7.55 -19.43 5.11
C LYS A 2 -8.33 -18.69 4.04
N CYS A 3 -7.66 -17.84 3.28
CA CYS A 3 -8.23 -17.22 2.10
C CYS A 3 -8.48 -18.28 1.04
N MET A 4 -9.63 -18.20 0.38
CA MET A 4 -9.94 -19.13 -0.71
C MET A 4 -9.30 -18.61 -1.98
N ASP A 5 -8.51 -19.47 -2.65
CA ASP A 5 -7.75 -19.07 -3.83
C ASP A 5 -8.61 -18.45 -4.93
N ARG A 6 -9.80 -19.00 -5.16
CA ARG A 6 -10.71 -18.51 -6.21
C ARG A 6 -11.22 -17.08 -5.97
N ASN A 7 -11.12 -16.59 -4.73
CA ASN A 7 -11.59 -15.25 -4.38
C ASN A 7 -10.45 -14.24 -4.25
N LYS A 8 -9.23 -14.66 -4.51
CA LYS A 8 -8.08 -13.78 -4.38
C LYS A 8 -7.96 -12.86 -5.59
N VAL A 9 -7.63 -11.61 -5.31
CA VAL A 9 -7.44 -10.57 -6.31
C VAL A 9 -5.98 -10.15 -6.30
N GLU A 10 -5.43 -9.91 -7.48
CA GLU A 10 -4.05 -9.44 -7.59
C GLU A 10 -3.95 -7.98 -7.17
N PHE A 11 -2.91 -7.67 -6.42
CA PHE A 11 -2.53 -6.31 -6.13
C PHE A 11 -1.01 -6.24 -5.99
N PHE A 12 -0.46 -5.03 -6.00
CA PHE A 12 0.96 -4.80 -5.81
C PHE A 12 1.18 -3.96 -4.57
N TYR A 13 2.30 -4.17 -3.90
CA TYR A 13 2.67 -3.38 -2.73
C TYR A 13 4.14 -2.99 -2.83
N ALA A 14 4.51 -1.89 -2.18
CA ALA A 14 5.89 -1.49 -2.02
C ALA A 14 6.10 -1.07 -0.57
N LEU A 15 7.12 -1.63 0.05
CA LEU A 15 7.42 -1.35 1.45
C LEU A 15 8.23 -0.06 1.57
N TYR A 16 7.98 0.69 2.64
CA TYR A 16 8.76 1.87 2.95
C TYR A 16 10.20 1.47 3.30
N GLU A 17 11.17 2.11 2.67
CA GLU A 17 12.58 1.86 2.97
C GLU A 17 13.20 2.97 3.80
N ARG A 18 13.12 4.21 3.31
CA ARG A 18 13.77 5.36 3.97
C ARG A 18 13.22 6.66 3.41
N LYS A 19 13.55 7.74 4.11
CA LYS A 19 13.29 9.07 3.60
C LYS A 19 14.59 9.87 3.60
N THR A 20 14.74 10.75 2.61
CA THR A 20 15.94 11.58 2.45
C THR A 20 15.51 13.04 2.47
N PRO A 21 16.15 13.91 3.27
CA PRO A 21 15.81 15.32 3.26
C PRO A 21 16.08 15.94 1.89
N ILE A 22 15.14 16.78 1.43
CA ILE A 22 15.32 17.53 0.18
C ILE A 22 16.00 18.84 0.52
N THR A 23 17.10 19.13 -0.16
CA THR A 23 17.86 20.37 0.05
C THR A 23 17.72 21.29 -1.17
N ASP A 24 17.86 22.58 -0.93
CA ASP A 24 17.84 23.56 -2.01
C ASP A 24 19.23 23.66 -2.67
N ASP A 25 19.39 24.59 -3.61
CA ASP A 25 20.63 24.76 -4.35
C ASP A 25 21.80 25.19 -3.46
N TYR A 26 21.51 25.66 -2.25
CA TYR A 26 22.52 26.10 -1.29
C TYR A 26 22.80 25.06 -0.22
N GLY A 27 22.18 23.88 -0.31
CA GLY A 27 22.39 22.81 0.63
C GLY A 27 21.53 22.90 1.89
N ASN A 28 20.57 23.80 1.94
CA ASN A 28 19.71 23.98 3.09
C ASN A 28 18.46 23.09 3.00
N PHE A 29 18.05 22.54 4.15
CA PHE A 29 16.86 21.68 4.21
C PHE A 29 15.59 22.49 3.89
N THR A 30 14.79 21.98 2.94
CA THR A 30 13.57 22.66 2.51
C THR A 30 12.36 22.42 3.41
N GLY A 31 12.47 21.46 4.34
CA GLY A 31 11.33 21.04 5.18
C GLY A 31 10.61 19.83 4.61
N GLU A 32 11.02 19.37 3.44
CA GLU A 32 10.38 18.23 2.79
C GLU A 32 11.34 17.05 2.69
N TYR A 33 10.76 15.85 2.56
CA TYR A 33 11.52 14.60 2.43
C TYR A 33 11.16 13.89 1.14
N ASP A 34 12.14 13.24 0.53
CA ASP A 34 11.95 12.34 -0.58
C ASP A 34 11.80 10.93 0.00
N ILE A 35 10.67 10.29 -0.24
CA ILE A 35 10.36 8.99 0.35
C ILE A 35 10.71 7.88 -0.64
N HIS A 36 11.47 6.90 -0.16
CA HIS A 36 11.92 5.77 -0.98
C HIS A 36 11.20 4.50 -0.57
N TYR A 37 10.65 3.82 -1.56
CA TYR A 37 9.96 2.54 -1.37
C TYR A 37 10.74 1.43 -2.06
N GLY A 38 10.55 0.21 -1.60
CA GLY A 38 11.12 -0.96 -2.25
C GLY A 38 10.47 -1.23 -3.60
N LYS A 39 10.88 -2.29 -4.25
CA LYS A 39 10.31 -2.67 -5.53
C LYS A 39 8.85 -3.08 -5.38
N PRO A 40 7.98 -2.73 -6.34
CA PRO A 40 6.60 -3.19 -6.30
C PRO A 40 6.56 -4.70 -6.44
N THR A 41 5.86 -5.35 -5.53
CA THR A 41 5.79 -6.80 -5.45
C THR A 41 4.34 -7.25 -5.62
N GLU A 42 4.13 -8.24 -6.47
CA GLU A 42 2.82 -8.82 -6.71
C GLU A 42 2.39 -9.70 -5.54
N PHE A 43 1.10 -9.63 -5.20
CA PHE A 43 0.52 -10.50 -4.19
C PHE A 43 -0.96 -10.70 -4.48
N TYR A 44 -1.52 -11.79 -3.94
CA TYR A 44 -2.93 -12.11 -4.12
C TYR A 44 -3.60 -12.25 -2.76
N ALA A 45 -4.75 -11.62 -2.60
CA ALA A 45 -5.49 -11.68 -1.35
C ALA A 45 -6.96 -11.39 -1.60
N ASN A 46 -7.78 -11.63 -0.58
CA ASN A 46 -9.20 -11.27 -0.65
C ASN A 46 -9.34 -9.78 -0.38
N ILE A 47 -9.99 -9.09 -1.31
CA ILE A 47 -10.21 -7.64 -1.17
C ILE A 47 -11.72 -7.41 -1.25
N SER A 48 -12.27 -6.73 -0.24
CA SER A 48 -13.69 -6.44 -0.18
C SER A 48 -13.94 -4.98 0.16
N ALA A 49 -15.14 -4.50 -0.20
CA ALA A 49 -15.54 -3.15 0.16
C ALA A 49 -15.68 -3.02 1.67
N ALA A 50 -15.33 -1.87 2.19
CA ALA A 50 -15.39 -1.59 3.63
C ALA A 50 -16.83 -1.29 4.03
N LYS A 51 -17.55 -2.31 4.51
CA LYS A 51 -18.93 -2.16 4.97
C LYS A 51 -19.24 -3.26 5.99
N GLY A 52 -20.21 -2.98 6.84
CA GLY A 52 -20.68 -3.94 7.81
C GLY A 52 -20.04 -3.77 9.19
N GLU A 53 -20.71 -4.29 10.19
CA GLU A 53 -20.28 -4.17 11.58
C GLU A 53 -18.97 -4.87 11.88
N THR A 54 -18.71 -5.98 11.19
CA THR A 54 -17.51 -6.78 11.44
C THR A 54 -16.25 -5.97 11.16
N GLN A 55 -16.22 -5.28 10.02
CA GLN A 55 -15.08 -4.44 9.67
C GLN A 55 -14.97 -3.25 10.62
N THR A 56 -16.08 -2.63 10.97
CA THR A 56 -16.09 -1.51 11.90
C THR A 56 -15.52 -1.90 13.26
N ARG A 57 -15.92 -3.05 13.79
CA ARG A 57 -15.39 -3.54 15.07
C ARG A 57 -13.90 -3.83 15.01
N GLN A 58 -13.44 -4.36 13.88
CA GLN A 58 -12.04 -4.76 13.72
C GLN A 58 -11.10 -3.56 13.70
N PHE A 59 -11.51 -2.46 13.05
CA PHE A 59 -10.65 -1.29 12.85
C PHE A 59 -11.06 -0.05 13.65
N GLY A 60 -12.21 -0.10 14.33
CA GLY A 60 -12.71 1.04 15.08
C GLY A 60 -13.68 1.89 14.27
N GLU A 61 -14.62 2.50 14.97
CA GLU A 61 -15.69 3.28 14.34
C GLU A 61 -15.22 4.59 13.72
N ASN A 62 -14.10 5.12 14.21
CA ASN A 62 -13.60 6.42 13.75
C ASN A 62 -12.64 6.33 12.57
N GLU A 63 -12.31 5.12 12.14
CA GLU A 63 -11.41 4.95 10.99
C GLU A 63 -12.20 4.97 9.69
N SER A 64 -11.76 5.83 8.77
CA SER A 64 -12.35 5.91 7.44
C SER A 64 -11.49 5.14 6.45
N TYR A 65 -12.07 4.17 5.76
CA TYR A 65 -11.33 3.37 4.79
C TYR A 65 -12.28 2.86 3.70
N ASP A 66 -11.71 2.50 2.55
CA ASP A 66 -12.51 2.14 1.37
C ASP A 66 -12.61 0.63 1.15
N LYS A 67 -11.55 -0.11 1.50
CA LYS A 67 -11.52 -1.55 1.27
C LYS A 67 -10.79 -2.24 2.41
N VAL A 68 -11.02 -3.55 2.53
CA VAL A 68 -10.32 -4.40 3.49
C VAL A 68 -9.64 -5.52 2.70
N ILE A 69 -8.34 -5.72 2.96
CA ILE A 69 -7.58 -6.83 2.41
C ILE A 69 -7.38 -7.85 3.52
N VAL A 70 -7.73 -9.10 3.25
CA VAL A 70 -7.55 -10.20 4.20
C VAL A 70 -6.54 -11.18 3.64
N MET A 71 -5.49 -11.45 4.42
CA MET A 71 -4.40 -12.34 4.04
C MET A 71 -4.17 -13.39 5.12
N ASP A 72 -3.51 -14.49 4.75
CA ASP A 72 -3.11 -15.51 5.71
C ASP A 72 -2.01 -14.96 6.63
N LYS A 73 -1.80 -15.63 7.77
CA LYS A 73 -0.81 -15.19 8.77
C LYS A 73 0.61 -15.06 8.23
N ASP A 74 0.92 -15.77 7.15
CA ASP A 74 2.24 -15.76 6.53
C ASP A 74 2.40 -14.65 5.49
N ALA A 75 1.51 -13.67 5.50
CA ALA A 75 1.54 -12.55 4.57
C ALA A 75 2.82 -11.75 4.67
N PRO A 76 3.19 -11.05 3.59
CA PRO A 76 4.37 -10.17 3.62
C PRO A 76 4.19 -9.06 4.66
N PRO A 77 5.29 -8.44 5.13
CA PRO A 77 5.23 -7.45 6.21
C PRO A 77 4.76 -6.08 5.75
N ILE A 78 3.58 -6.04 5.14
CA ILE A 78 2.95 -4.78 4.71
C ILE A 78 2.45 -4.06 5.96
N ASP A 79 2.80 -2.78 6.08
CA ASP A 79 2.43 -1.99 7.25
C ASP A 79 1.81 -0.64 6.83
N GLU A 80 1.57 0.22 7.82
CA GLU A 80 0.93 1.51 7.61
C GLU A 80 1.79 2.49 6.79
N TYR A 81 3.06 2.18 6.58
CA TYR A 81 3.96 3.00 5.76
C TYR A 81 4.08 2.50 4.33
N SER A 82 3.47 1.36 4.04
CA SER A 82 3.50 0.77 2.69
C SER A 82 2.51 1.44 1.77
N VAL A 83 2.74 1.33 0.47
CA VAL A 83 1.81 1.83 -0.55
C VAL A 83 1.36 0.66 -1.41
N LEU A 84 0.17 0.80 -2.00
CA LEU A 84 -0.47 -0.28 -2.74
C LEU A 84 -0.96 0.17 -4.11
N TRP A 85 -0.97 -0.77 -5.06
CA TRP A 85 -1.60 -0.62 -6.37
C TRP A 85 -2.68 -1.69 -6.46
N VAL A 86 -3.93 -1.30 -6.29
CA VAL A 86 -5.07 -2.23 -6.29
C VAL A 86 -5.87 -2.12 -7.59
N ASP A 87 -6.18 -0.90 -8.00
CA ASP A 87 -6.96 -0.66 -9.21
C ASP A 87 -6.09 -0.55 -10.46
N ASN A 88 -4.82 -0.21 -10.30
CA ASN A 88 -3.88 -0.03 -11.40
C ASN A 88 -2.65 -0.90 -11.18
N LYS A 89 -2.09 -1.41 -12.26
CA LYS A 89 -0.86 -2.20 -12.20
C LYS A 89 0.33 -1.25 -12.38
N PRO A 90 1.33 -1.28 -11.49
CA PRO A 90 2.48 -0.38 -11.62
C PRO A 90 3.35 -0.77 -12.81
N GLN A 91 3.85 0.23 -13.54
CA GLN A 91 4.83 0.00 -14.58
C GLN A 91 6.20 -0.09 -13.93
N THR A 92 7.00 -1.04 -14.39
CA THR A 92 8.33 -1.27 -13.84
C THR A 92 9.37 -1.20 -14.93
N ASP A 93 10.61 -0.88 -14.54
CA ASP A 93 11.74 -0.86 -15.47
C ASP A 93 12.36 -2.26 -15.59
N GLU A 94 13.48 -2.35 -16.28
CA GLU A 94 14.18 -3.62 -16.51
C GLU A 94 14.64 -4.31 -15.22
N ASN A 95 14.84 -3.53 -14.17
CA ASN A 95 15.32 -4.04 -12.88
C ASN A 95 14.19 -4.34 -11.90
N GLY A 96 12.95 -4.13 -12.31
CA GLY A 96 11.79 -4.35 -11.44
C GLY A 96 11.45 -3.18 -10.53
N ASN A 97 12.12 -2.05 -10.68
CA ASN A 97 11.82 -0.83 -9.94
C ASN A 97 10.68 -0.07 -10.62
N LEU A 98 10.02 0.81 -9.87
CA LEU A 98 8.96 1.64 -10.44
C LEU A 98 9.52 2.47 -11.60
N ALA A 99 8.86 2.40 -12.75
CA ALA A 99 9.27 3.15 -13.93
C ALA A 99 9.01 4.64 -13.73
N VAL A 100 9.93 5.46 -14.22
CA VAL A 100 9.82 6.91 -14.12
C VAL A 100 9.88 7.53 -15.53
N ASN A 101 9.32 8.73 -15.66
CA ASN A 101 9.35 9.46 -16.92
C ASN A 101 10.67 10.24 -17.04
N GLU A 102 10.80 11.04 -18.10
CA GLU A 102 12.01 11.83 -18.36
C GLU A 102 12.34 12.81 -17.23
N LYS A 103 11.33 13.23 -16.48
CA LYS A 103 11.50 14.17 -15.37
C LYS A 103 11.79 13.48 -14.05
N GLY A 104 11.87 12.14 -14.04
CA GLY A 104 12.09 11.37 -12.81
C GLY A 104 10.84 11.11 -12.00
N GLU A 105 9.67 11.41 -12.54
CA GLU A 105 8.40 11.17 -11.85
C GLU A 105 7.90 9.76 -12.11
N ILE A 106 7.31 9.13 -11.09
CA ILE A 106 6.76 7.78 -11.22
C ILE A 106 5.59 7.78 -12.20
N ILE A 107 5.65 6.90 -13.21
CA ILE A 107 4.61 6.82 -14.25
C ILE A 107 3.28 6.35 -13.68
N THR A 108 3.32 5.34 -12.81
CA THR A 108 2.11 4.79 -12.18
C THR A 108 2.19 4.99 -10.67
N PRO A 109 1.66 6.10 -10.14
CA PRO A 109 1.66 6.30 -8.69
C PRO A 109 0.71 5.31 -8.01
N HIS A 110 0.95 5.02 -6.74
CA HIS A 110 0.09 4.12 -5.98
C HIS A 110 -1.32 4.69 -5.85
N ASP A 111 -2.31 3.81 -5.82
CA ASP A 111 -3.71 4.23 -5.73
C ASP A 111 -4.33 4.00 -4.35
N TYR A 112 -3.67 3.27 -3.47
CA TYR A 112 -4.15 3.03 -2.11
C TYR A 112 -3.03 3.15 -1.09
N ILE A 113 -3.40 3.52 0.13
CA ILE A 113 -2.50 3.54 1.29
C ILE A 113 -3.10 2.66 2.38
N VAL A 114 -2.24 2.14 3.25
CA VAL A 114 -2.68 1.33 4.39
C VAL A 114 -3.01 2.25 5.54
N LYS A 115 -4.25 2.18 6.03
CA LYS A 115 -4.70 2.99 7.16
C LYS A 115 -4.45 2.28 8.48
N LYS A 116 -4.65 0.96 8.50
CA LYS A 116 -4.50 0.20 9.74
C LYS A 116 -4.31 -1.28 9.42
N VAL A 117 -3.55 -1.96 10.27
CA VAL A 117 -3.32 -3.40 10.16
C VAL A 117 -3.81 -4.06 11.44
N ALA A 118 -4.65 -5.08 11.29
CA ALA A 118 -5.15 -5.87 12.41
C ALA A 118 -4.68 -7.31 12.23
N LYS A 119 -3.95 -7.82 13.20
CA LYS A 119 -3.43 -9.19 13.15
C LYS A 119 -4.20 -10.07 14.14
N SER A 120 -4.64 -11.22 13.66
CA SER A 120 -5.24 -12.23 14.51
C SER A 120 -4.41 -13.51 14.43
N LEU A 121 -4.86 -14.56 15.10
CA LEU A 121 -4.12 -15.82 15.15
C LEU A 121 -3.87 -16.41 13.76
N ASN A 122 -4.84 -16.31 12.87
CA ASN A 122 -4.80 -16.99 11.57
C ASN A 122 -4.77 -16.05 10.36
N VAL A 123 -5.11 -14.80 10.53
CA VAL A 123 -5.19 -13.88 9.38
C VAL A 123 -4.65 -12.51 9.73
N VAL A 124 -4.26 -11.78 8.67
CA VAL A 124 -3.88 -10.38 8.75
C VAL A 124 -4.89 -9.61 7.91
N SER A 125 -5.51 -8.59 8.50
CA SER A 125 -6.48 -7.75 7.81
C SER A 125 -5.94 -6.33 7.72
N MET A 126 -6.10 -5.70 6.56
CA MET A 126 -5.65 -4.32 6.38
C MET A 126 -6.80 -3.46 5.89
N ALA A 127 -7.02 -2.35 6.58
CA ALA A 127 -7.94 -1.32 6.13
C ALA A 127 -7.16 -0.37 5.22
N ILE A 128 -7.62 -0.20 3.98
CA ILE A 128 -6.94 0.62 2.99
C ILE A 128 -7.85 1.71 2.47
N SER A 129 -7.28 2.84 2.09
CA SER A 129 -8.02 3.97 1.55
C SER A 129 -7.42 4.42 0.23
N LYS A 130 -8.30 4.81 -0.68
CA LYS A 130 -7.89 5.32 -1.98
C LYS A 130 -7.23 6.67 -1.82
N VAL A 131 -6.12 6.86 -2.53
CA VAL A 131 -5.40 8.13 -2.51
C VAL A 131 -6.17 9.14 -3.35
N SER A 132 -6.40 10.33 -2.78
CA SER A 132 -7.03 11.41 -3.52
C SER A 132 -6.06 11.94 -4.57
N VAL A 133 -6.52 11.99 -5.81
CA VAL A 133 -5.75 12.59 -6.89
C VAL A 133 -6.33 13.97 -7.13
N SER A 134 -5.55 14.96 -6.84
CA SER A 134 -5.97 16.34 -7.06
C SER A 134 -5.57 16.81 -8.45
#